data_b4ad61257f4888a585dd2cc0ca3b9287
#
_entry.id   b4ad61257f4888a585dd2cc0ca3b9287
#
_cell.length_a   1.000
_cell.length_b   1.000
_cell.length_c   1.000
_cell.angle_alpha   90.00
_cell.angle_beta   90.00
_cell.angle_gamma   90.00
#
_symmetry.space_group_name_H-M   'P 1'
#
loop_
_entity.id
_entity.type
_entity.pdbx_description
1 polymer ?
#
loop_
_entity_poly.entity_id
_entity_poly.type
_entity_poly.pdbx_seq_one_letter_code
_entity_poly.pdbx_strand_id
1 'polypeptide(L)'
;MKKIVLCSYLFSCILAWSDAPTPPPTNSSARGAAALQPPSEEKFQAMEIYELISLIAKYDIKRQAVWDALETEIEAYQIDFGAKPEGIKQLVGLRRLQLDVALIRTGVDPGFYVALEQKLLNDPIPEIVNVAKEHMAERKQSDEPIIARYRHIEDLKNKPLDLKFTAVDGSAIDLAQMRGKVVLIDFWATFCIPCCAEVPHVVAAYQKYHSQGFEVVGISLDKDKKALADFTRKNGMVWPQYFDDGLLWGNKISTDFGIKEIPAMWLVDQKGMLVTTNGRDDLAGQVEKLLQAGKTSAIPSTNTTAGN
;
A
#
# COMPACT_ATOMS: atom_id res chain seq x y z
N MET A 1 -4.98 -30.02 19.72
CA MET A 1 -6.45 -30.01 19.43
C MET A 1 -7.04 -28.59 19.22
N LYS A 2 -6.46 -27.49 19.69
CA LYS A 2 -6.98 -26.13 19.42
C LYS A 2 -6.57 -25.53 18.06
N LYS A 3 -5.48 -26.03 17.43
CA LYS A 3 -4.95 -25.52 16.15
C LYS A 3 -5.75 -25.97 14.92
N ILE A 4 -6.35 -27.15 14.93
CA ILE A 4 -7.15 -27.70 13.81
C ILE A 4 -8.43 -26.87 13.55
N VAL A 5 -8.95 -26.18 14.55
CA VAL A 5 -10.20 -25.40 14.45
C VAL A 5 -10.01 -24.11 13.62
N LEU A 6 -8.80 -23.52 13.62
CA LEU A 6 -8.56 -22.25 12.93
C LEU A 6 -8.45 -22.45 11.41
N CYS A 7 -7.76 -23.51 10.98
CA CYS A 7 -7.65 -23.84 9.56
C CYS A 7 -9.01 -24.20 8.94
N SER A 8 -9.83 -24.96 9.69
CA SER A 8 -11.22 -25.27 9.30
C SER A 8 -12.10 -24.02 9.27
N TYR A 9 -11.84 -23.03 10.14
CA TYR A 9 -12.60 -21.78 10.19
C TYR A 9 -12.23 -20.86 9.00
N LEU A 10 -10.94 -20.77 8.65
CA LEU A 10 -10.47 -20.05 7.47
C LEU A 10 -10.97 -20.70 6.18
N PHE A 11 -10.96 -22.02 6.10
CA PHE A 11 -11.49 -22.78 4.98
C PHE A 11 -13.00 -22.56 4.81
N SER A 12 -13.77 -22.56 5.91
CA SER A 12 -15.19 -22.25 5.91
C SER A 12 -15.50 -20.80 5.54
N CYS A 13 -14.67 -19.84 5.97
CA CYS A 13 -14.81 -18.44 5.59
C CYS A 13 -14.49 -18.18 4.10
N ILE A 14 -13.55 -18.92 3.53
CA ILE A 14 -13.22 -18.85 2.10
C ILE A 14 -14.34 -19.46 1.26
N LEU A 15 -14.90 -20.59 1.68
CA LEU A 15 -15.99 -21.29 0.97
C LEU A 15 -17.34 -20.58 1.11
N ALA A 16 -17.63 -19.96 2.24
CA ALA A 16 -18.91 -19.26 2.46
C ALA A 16 -19.06 -17.97 1.63
N TRP A 17 -18.01 -17.55 0.89
CA TRP A 17 -18.00 -16.31 0.12
C TRP A 17 -17.72 -16.50 -1.37
N SER A 18 -17.49 -17.73 -1.83
CA SER A 18 -17.43 -18.03 -3.26
C SER A 18 -18.75 -18.65 -3.69
N ASP A 19 -19.47 -18.05 -4.61
CA ASP A 19 -20.50 -18.71 -5.42
C ASP A 19 -19.87 -19.79 -6.36
N ALA A 20 -18.79 -20.41 -5.92
CA ALA A 20 -18.09 -21.43 -6.67
C ALA A 20 -18.83 -22.75 -6.53
N PRO A 21 -19.06 -23.48 -7.63
CA PRO A 21 -19.68 -24.79 -7.59
C PRO A 21 -18.84 -25.74 -6.72
N THR A 22 -19.53 -26.53 -5.89
CA THR A 22 -18.95 -27.58 -5.07
C THR A 22 -18.00 -28.46 -5.88
N PRO A 23 -16.81 -28.80 -5.35
CA PRO A 23 -15.89 -29.71 -6.04
C PRO A 23 -16.59 -31.07 -6.28
N PRO A 24 -16.36 -31.71 -7.42
CA PRO A 24 -16.94 -33.02 -7.71
C PRO A 24 -16.47 -34.05 -6.68
N PRO A 25 -17.32 -35.05 -6.32
CA PRO A 25 -16.96 -36.08 -5.37
C PRO A 25 -15.72 -36.85 -5.85
N THR A 26 -14.74 -36.99 -4.99
CA THR A 26 -13.52 -37.77 -5.24
C THR A 26 -13.88 -39.23 -5.40
N ASN A 27 -13.83 -39.73 -6.62
CA ASN A 27 -13.95 -41.15 -6.90
C ASN A 27 -12.68 -41.88 -6.46
N SER A 28 -12.68 -42.47 -5.30
CA SER A 28 -11.63 -43.38 -4.83
C SER A 28 -11.80 -44.76 -5.48
N SER A 29 -11.17 -45.00 -6.61
CA SER A 29 -10.93 -46.35 -7.09
C SER A 29 -9.49 -46.78 -6.82
N ALA A 30 -9.41 -47.79 -5.99
CA ALA A 30 -8.20 -48.43 -5.49
C ALA A 30 -7.14 -48.75 -6.54
N ARG A 31 -5.91 -48.34 -6.28
CA ARG A 31 -4.70 -49.01 -6.78
C ARG A 31 -3.75 -49.18 -5.62
N GLY A 32 -3.40 -50.44 -5.37
CA GLY A 32 -2.31 -51.04 -4.58
C GLY A 32 -1.75 -50.19 -3.44
N ALA A 33 -2.23 -50.39 -2.24
CA ALA A 33 -1.68 -49.75 -1.03
C ALA A 33 -0.36 -50.45 -0.62
N ALA A 34 0.78 -49.92 -1.05
CA ALA A 34 1.92 -49.91 -0.14
C ALA A 34 1.50 -48.92 0.97
N ALA A 35 1.50 -49.39 2.24
CA ALA A 35 1.16 -48.55 3.38
C ALA A 35 2.16 -47.36 3.44
N LEU A 36 1.76 -46.22 2.88
CA LEU A 36 2.50 -44.99 2.99
C LEU A 36 2.46 -44.60 4.47
N GLN A 37 3.63 -44.56 5.11
CA GLN A 37 3.74 -44.01 6.45
C GLN A 37 3.16 -42.57 6.40
N PRO A 38 2.32 -42.18 7.40
CA PRO A 38 1.84 -40.81 7.45
C PRO A 38 3.03 -39.84 7.45
N PRO A 39 2.92 -38.70 6.78
CA PRO A 39 3.98 -37.70 6.81
C PRO A 39 4.26 -37.26 8.25
N SER A 40 5.53 -36.86 8.53
CA SER A 40 5.85 -36.27 9.82
C SER A 40 4.93 -35.06 10.09
N GLU A 41 4.73 -34.70 11.36
CA GLU A 41 3.87 -33.59 11.74
C GLU A 41 4.31 -32.29 11.05
N GLU A 42 5.62 -32.04 10.94
CA GLU A 42 6.19 -30.90 10.22
C GLU A 42 5.76 -30.88 8.74
N LYS A 43 5.85 -32.01 8.08
CA LYS A 43 5.48 -32.14 6.66
C LYS A 43 3.98 -32.00 6.46
N PHE A 44 3.17 -32.52 7.38
CA PHE A 44 1.71 -32.40 7.33
C PHE A 44 1.26 -30.95 7.47
N GLN A 45 1.76 -30.21 8.47
CA GLN A 45 1.43 -28.79 8.66
C GLN A 45 1.91 -27.92 7.50
N ALA A 46 3.10 -28.18 6.95
CA ALA A 46 3.57 -27.48 5.77
C ALA A 46 2.65 -27.69 4.56
N MET A 47 2.14 -28.92 4.36
CA MET A 47 1.20 -29.22 3.26
C MET A 47 -0.09 -28.42 3.39
N GLU A 48 -0.65 -28.27 4.57
CA GLU A 48 -1.86 -27.45 4.80
C GLU A 48 -1.62 -25.98 4.44
N ILE A 49 -0.46 -25.44 4.82
CA ILE A 49 -0.10 -24.07 4.47
C ILE A 49 0.12 -23.92 2.95
N TYR A 50 0.76 -24.88 2.29
CA TYR A 50 0.91 -24.88 0.82
C TYR A 50 -0.43 -24.87 0.10
N GLU A 51 -1.41 -25.65 0.59
CA GLU A 51 -2.77 -25.66 0.02
C GLU A 51 -3.44 -24.29 0.19
N LEU A 52 -3.31 -23.66 1.35
CA LEU A 52 -3.87 -22.35 1.61
C LEU A 52 -3.27 -21.28 0.68
N ILE A 53 -1.94 -21.26 0.51
CA ILE A 53 -1.28 -20.33 -0.42
C ILE A 53 -1.75 -20.57 -1.86
N SER A 54 -1.89 -21.84 -2.26
CA SER A 54 -2.35 -22.21 -3.60
C SER A 54 -3.79 -21.76 -3.85
N LEU A 55 -4.68 -21.83 -2.85
CA LEU A 55 -6.05 -21.32 -2.92
C LEU A 55 -6.09 -19.79 -3.02
N ILE A 56 -5.25 -19.11 -2.24
CA ILE A 56 -5.11 -17.65 -2.30
C ILE A 56 -4.70 -17.22 -3.72
N ALA A 57 -3.72 -17.90 -4.32
CA ALA A 57 -3.29 -17.64 -5.68
C ALA A 57 -4.38 -17.91 -6.72
N LYS A 58 -5.04 -19.08 -6.61
CA LYS A 58 -6.07 -19.54 -7.56
C LYS A 58 -7.28 -18.61 -7.61
N TYR A 59 -7.71 -18.09 -6.47
CA TYR A 59 -8.93 -17.28 -6.35
C TYR A 59 -8.64 -15.79 -6.24
N ASP A 60 -7.37 -15.35 -6.45
CA ASP A 60 -6.95 -13.94 -6.37
C ASP A 60 -7.46 -13.24 -5.11
N ILE A 61 -7.28 -13.90 -3.95
CA ILE A 61 -7.81 -13.40 -2.68
C ILE A 61 -7.01 -12.18 -2.23
N LYS A 62 -7.65 -11.01 -2.24
CA LYS A 62 -7.03 -9.70 -1.95
C LYS A 62 -7.27 -9.22 -0.51
N ARG A 63 -8.07 -9.96 0.29
CA ARG A 63 -8.40 -9.53 1.65
C ARG A 63 -7.17 -9.60 2.55
N GLN A 64 -6.77 -8.46 3.11
CA GLN A 64 -5.62 -8.37 4.02
C GLN A 64 -5.70 -9.38 5.17
N ALA A 65 -6.90 -9.54 5.78
CA ALA A 65 -7.09 -10.48 6.88
C ALA A 65 -6.73 -11.95 6.55
N VAL A 66 -6.86 -12.37 5.28
CA VAL A 66 -6.46 -13.72 4.86
C VAL A 66 -4.95 -13.85 4.81
N TRP A 67 -4.26 -12.80 4.36
CA TRP A 67 -2.80 -12.76 4.34
C TRP A 67 -2.20 -12.68 5.74
N ASP A 68 -2.82 -11.91 6.63
CA ASP A 68 -2.41 -11.82 8.04
C ASP A 68 -2.57 -13.17 8.74
N ALA A 69 -3.66 -13.90 8.45
CA ALA A 69 -3.87 -15.23 8.97
C ALA A 69 -2.85 -16.24 8.41
N LEU A 70 -2.55 -16.19 7.10
CA LEU A 70 -1.50 -17.01 6.50
C LEU A 70 -0.14 -16.74 7.15
N GLU A 71 0.21 -15.48 7.36
CA GLU A 71 1.48 -15.12 8.00
C GLU A 71 1.55 -15.67 9.42
N THR A 72 0.45 -15.59 10.17
CA THR A 72 0.35 -16.17 11.53
C THR A 72 0.61 -17.68 11.53
N GLU A 73 0.09 -18.41 10.56
CA GLU A 73 0.32 -19.86 10.44
C GLU A 73 1.77 -20.19 10.08
N ILE A 74 2.39 -19.41 9.18
CA ILE A 74 3.80 -19.61 8.83
C ILE A 74 4.71 -19.26 10.02
N GLU A 75 4.42 -18.22 10.77
CA GLU A 75 5.16 -17.86 11.98
C GLU A 75 5.04 -18.96 13.06
N ALA A 76 3.84 -19.51 13.27
CA ALA A 76 3.63 -20.62 14.19
C ALA A 76 4.45 -21.85 13.76
N TYR A 77 4.46 -22.15 12.45
CA TYR A 77 5.30 -23.21 11.89
C TYR A 77 6.79 -22.96 12.15
N GLN A 78 7.24 -21.72 11.95
CA GLN A 78 8.64 -21.33 12.20
C GLN A 78 9.05 -21.52 13.67
N ILE A 79 8.16 -21.19 14.61
CA ILE A 79 8.38 -21.39 16.05
C ILE A 79 8.50 -22.88 16.39
N ASP A 80 7.59 -23.70 15.86
CA ASP A 80 7.50 -25.11 16.22
C ASP A 80 8.60 -25.96 15.57
N PHE A 81 9.05 -25.61 14.36
CA PHE A 81 9.93 -26.44 13.52
C PHE A 81 11.17 -25.74 12.97
N GLY A 82 11.27 -24.41 13.05
CA GLY A 82 12.34 -23.62 12.43
C GLY A 82 13.75 -23.87 13.00
N ALA A 83 13.88 -24.60 14.12
CA ALA A 83 15.17 -25.02 14.66
C ALA A 83 15.64 -26.38 14.12
N LYS A 84 14.80 -27.09 13.35
CA LYS A 84 15.09 -28.43 12.82
C LYS A 84 15.43 -28.34 11.34
N PRO A 85 16.45 -29.09 10.83
CA PRO A 85 16.86 -29.04 9.43
C PRO A 85 15.70 -29.29 8.44
N GLU A 86 14.82 -30.27 8.71
CA GLU A 86 13.71 -30.57 7.85
C GLU A 86 12.64 -29.47 7.94
N GLY A 87 12.41 -28.89 9.12
CA GLY A 87 11.52 -27.74 9.29
C GLY A 87 12.01 -26.52 8.54
N ILE A 88 13.31 -26.21 8.60
CA ILE A 88 13.91 -25.12 7.80
C ILE A 88 13.68 -25.34 6.32
N LYS A 89 13.90 -26.56 5.82
CA LYS A 89 13.71 -26.89 4.40
C LYS A 89 12.27 -26.66 3.93
N GLN A 90 11.28 -27.07 4.72
CA GLN A 90 9.87 -26.81 4.41
C GLN A 90 9.56 -25.30 4.47
N LEU A 91 10.07 -24.62 5.49
CA LEU A 91 9.87 -23.18 5.66
C LEU A 91 10.43 -22.36 4.49
N VAL A 92 11.62 -22.72 3.97
CA VAL A 92 12.21 -22.15 2.74
C VAL A 92 11.23 -22.25 1.58
N GLY A 93 10.63 -23.42 1.36
CA GLY A 93 9.64 -23.61 0.30
C GLY A 93 8.38 -22.79 0.50
N LEU A 94 7.86 -22.73 1.74
CA LEU A 94 6.68 -21.91 2.07
C LEU A 94 6.92 -20.42 1.82
N ARG A 95 8.06 -19.89 2.28
CA ARG A 95 8.43 -18.47 2.08
C ARG A 95 8.66 -18.14 0.61
N ARG A 96 9.26 -19.06 -0.15
CA ARG A 96 9.42 -18.90 -1.59
C ARG A 96 8.06 -18.79 -2.29
N LEU A 97 7.16 -19.74 -2.05
CA LEU A 97 5.84 -19.73 -2.64
C LEU A 97 5.03 -18.49 -2.21
N GLN A 98 5.16 -18.06 -0.96
CA GLN A 98 4.52 -16.84 -0.46
C GLN A 98 4.99 -15.61 -1.24
N LEU A 99 6.29 -15.48 -1.52
CA LEU A 99 6.86 -14.40 -2.33
C LEU A 99 6.35 -14.46 -3.79
N ASP A 100 6.32 -15.65 -4.40
CA ASP A 100 5.82 -15.83 -5.78
C ASP A 100 4.37 -15.35 -5.89
N VAL A 101 3.50 -15.73 -4.95
CA VAL A 101 2.10 -15.31 -4.96
C VAL A 101 1.93 -13.82 -4.64
N ALA A 102 2.73 -13.28 -3.71
CA ALA A 102 2.75 -11.86 -3.41
C ALA A 102 3.18 -11.02 -4.62
N LEU A 103 4.17 -11.53 -5.40
CA LEU A 103 4.65 -10.86 -6.61
C LEU A 103 3.56 -10.76 -7.69
N ILE A 104 2.71 -11.79 -7.86
CA ILE A 104 1.58 -11.75 -8.79
C ILE A 104 0.63 -10.59 -8.47
N ARG A 105 0.54 -10.18 -7.20
CA ARG A 105 -0.29 -9.06 -6.74
C ARG A 105 0.31 -7.67 -6.96
N THR A 106 1.59 -7.55 -7.36
CA THR A 106 2.26 -6.24 -7.45
C THR A 106 1.57 -5.25 -8.39
N GLY A 107 0.84 -5.74 -9.40
CA GLY A 107 0.01 -4.90 -10.26
C GLY A 107 -1.17 -4.24 -9.53
N VAL A 108 -1.53 -4.73 -8.33
CA VAL A 108 -2.66 -4.24 -7.52
C VAL A 108 -2.19 -3.62 -6.21
N ASP A 109 -1.28 -4.29 -5.52
CA ASP A 109 -0.72 -3.87 -4.23
C ASP A 109 0.75 -4.27 -4.11
N PRO A 110 1.66 -3.47 -4.68
CA PRO A 110 3.10 -3.73 -4.57
C PRO A 110 3.59 -3.62 -3.12
N GLY A 111 2.86 -2.92 -2.25
CA GLY A 111 3.23 -2.70 -0.86
C GLY A 111 3.30 -3.98 -0.06
N PHE A 112 2.37 -4.87 -0.28
CA PHE A 112 2.36 -6.15 0.39
C PHE A 112 3.62 -6.97 0.06
N TYR A 113 3.99 -7.05 -1.23
CA TYR A 113 5.20 -7.74 -1.66
C TYR A 113 6.47 -7.12 -1.05
N VAL A 114 6.59 -5.79 -1.09
CA VAL A 114 7.77 -5.08 -0.55
C VAL A 114 7.87 -5.26 0.96
N ALA A 115 6.76 -5.20 1.69
CA ALA A 115 6.75 -5.43 3.14
C ALA A 115 7.17 -6.86 3.50
N LEU A 116 6.67 -7.86 2.77
CA LEU A 116 7.06 -9.26 2.95
C LEU A 116 8.55 -9.46 2.63
N GLU A 117 9.04 -8.93 1.51
CA GLU A 117 10.45 -8.98 1.13
C GLU A 117 11.35 -8.40 2.23
N GLN A 118 11.03 -7.22 2.76
CA GLN A 118 11.78 -6.60 3.84
C GLN A 118 11.75 -7.43 5.13
N LYS A 119 10.61 -8.02 5.46
CA LYS A 119 10.48 -8.93 6.60
C LYS A 119 11.44 -10.11 6.47
N LEU A 120 11.44 -10.78 5.32
CA LEU A 120 12.27 -11.96 5.09
C LEU A 120 13.77 -11.66 4.99
N LEU A 121 14.15 -10.45 4.53
CA LEU A 121 15.56 -10.00 4.54
C LEU A 121 16.09 -9.79 5.97
N ASN A 122 15.22 -9.59 6.94
CA ASN A 122 15.56 -9.43 8.35
C ASN A 122 15.23 -10.67 9.20
N ASP A 123 14.93 -11.81 8.57
CA ASP A 123 14.63 -13.07 9.28
C ASP A 123 15.88 -13.60 10.02
N PRO A 124 15.74 -14.12 11.24
CA PRO A 124 16.87 -14.70 11.99
C PRO A 124 17.42 -15.98 11.35
N ILE A 125 16.70 -16.64 10.45
CA ILE A 125 17.15 -17.86 9.76
C ILE A 125 17.83 -17.48 8.44
N PRO A 126 19.16 -17.74 8.29
CA PRO A 126 19.93 -17.34 7.10
C PRO A 126 19.36 -17.89 5.78
N GLU A 127 18.82 -19.11 5.81
CA GLU A 127 18.21 -19.76 4.65
C GLU A 127 16.99 -18.97 4.14
N ILE A 128 16.21 -18.37 5.04
CA ILE A 128 15.08 -17.51 4.67
C ILE A 128 15.57 -16.20 4.05
N VAL A 129 16.61 -15.59 4.62
CA VAL A 129 17.25 -14.40 4.02
C VAL A 129 17.74 -14.70 2.60
N ASN A 130 18.33 -15.89 2.38
CA ASN A 130 18.79 -16.30 1.06
C ASN A 130 17.64 -16.46 0.07
N VAL A 131 16.50 -17.04 0.50
CA VAL A 131 15.28 -17.13 -0.33
C VAL A 131 14.84 -15.76 -0.82
N ALA A 132 14.77 -14.76 0.08
CA ALA A 132 14.39 -13.40 -0.31
C ALA A 132 15.37 -12.81 -1.33
N LYS A 133 16.70 -12.96 -1.11
CA LYS A 133 17.72 -12.44 -2.03
C LYS A 133 17.67 -13.11 -3.40
N GLU A 134 17.51 -14.44 -3.44
CA GLU A 134 17.39 -15.21 -4.68
C GLU A 134 16.13 -14.80 -5.45
N HIS A 135 14.99 -14.70 -4.75
CA HIS A 135 13.74 -14.26 -5.35
C HIS A 135 13.83 -12.85 -5.96
N MET A 136 14.50 -11.91 -5.26
CA MET A 136 14.78 -10.59 -5.81
C MET A 136 15.64 -10.64 -7.07
N ALA A 137 16.66 -11.51 -7.11
CA ALA A 137 17.55 -11.66 -8.27
C ALA A 137 16.85 -12.30 -9.49
N GLU A 138 15.90 -13.19 -9.25
CA GLU A 138 15.14 -13.89 -10.30
C GLU A 138 13.93 -13.10 -10.83
N ARG A 139 13.55 -12.06 -10.12
CA ARG A 139 12.37 -11.21 -10.44
C ARG A 139 12.45 -10.69 -11.87
N LYS A 140 11.32 -10.74 -12.58
CA LYS A 140 11.24 -10.25 -13.95
C LYS A 140 11.53 -8.74 -14.02
N GLN A 141 12.24 -8.31 -15.05
CA GLN A 141 12.52 -6.90 -15.30
C GLN A 141 11.24 -6.05 -15.44
N SER A 142 10.12 -6.65 -15.82
CA SER A 142 8.81 -5.99 -15.91
C SER A 142 8.25 -5.54 -14.55
N ASP A 143 8.58 -6.25 -13.47
CA ASP A 143 8.02 -6.00 -12.14
C ASP A 143 8.84 -4.96 -11.37
N GLU A 144 10.14 -4.83 -11.70
CA GLU A 144 11.05 -3.92 -11.03
C GLU A 144 10.60 -2.45 -11.04
N PRO A 145 10.10 -1.87 -12.14
CA PRO A 145 9.66 -0.48 -12.15
C PRO A 145 8.48 -0.22 -11.19
N ILE A 146 7.57 -1.18 -11.01
CA ILE A 146 6.43 -1.06 -10.10
C ILE A 146 6.92 -1.09 -8.65
N ILE A 147 7.80 -2.02 -8.35
CA ILE A 147 8.37 -2.20 -7.01
C ILE A 147 9.27 -1.02 -6.63
N ALA A 148 10.12 -0.56 -7.56
CA ALA A 148 10.99 0.59 -7.34
C ALA A 148 10.17 1.86 -7.09
N ARG A 149 9.08 2.07 -7.84
CA ARG A 149 8.14 3.17 -7.59
C ARG A 149 7.53 3.08 -6.19
N TYR A 150 7.07 1.90 -5.80
CA TYR A 150 6.49 1.72 -4.48
C TYR A 150 7.49 2.02 -3.37
N ARG A 151 8.72 1.49 -3.46
CA ARG A 151 9.80 1.78 -2.50
C ARG A 151 10.09 3.29 -2.43
N HIS A 152 10.14 3.94 -3.57
CA HIS A 152 10.33 5.39 -3.62
C HIS A 152 9.22 6.14 -2.87
N ILE A 153 7.95 5.75 -3.05
CA ILE A 153 6.83 6.36 -2.31
C ILE A 153 6.94 6.08 -0.80
N GLU A 154 7.32 4.87 -0.40
CA GLU A 154 7.53 4.56 1.02
C GLU A 154 8.70 5.37 1.62
N ASP A 155 9.79 5.57 0.88
CA ASP A 155 10.88 6.44 1.29
C ASP A 155 10.43 7.89 1.48
N LEU A 156 9.51 8.37 0.64
CA LEU A 156 8.91 9.70 0.78
C LEU A 156 8.05 9.84 2.04
N LYS A 157 7.44 8.75 2.54
CA LYS A 157 6.67 8.76 3.80
C LYS A 157 7.53 8.83 5.05
N ASN A 158 8.81 8.46 4.95
CA ASN A 158 9.73 8.38 6.10
C ASN A 158 10.35 9.72 6.52
N LYS A 159 10.13 10.78 5.76
CA LYS A 159 10.65 12.12 6.02
C LYS A 159 9.66 13.18 5.53
N PRO A 160 9.72 14.41 6.09
CA PRO A 160 8.93 15.51 5.55
C PRO A 160 9.21 15.71 4.06
N LEU A 161 8.15 15.87 3.27
CA LEU A 161 8.28 16.10 1.84
C LEU A 161 8.98 17.44 1.56
N ASP A 162 9.89 17.43 0.60
CA ASP A 162 10.53 18.63 0.04
C ASP A 162 9.88 18.92 -1.32
N LEU A 163 9.01 19.93 -1.35
CA LEU A 163 8.32 20.39 -2.55
C LEU A 163 8.43 21.90 -2.60
N LYS A 164 9.10 22.42 -3.64
CA LYS A 164 9.26 23.85 -3.91
C LYS A 164 9.07 24.14 -5.39
N PHE A 165 8.30 25.16 -5.69
CA PHE A 165 8.12 25.62 -7.06
C PHE A 165 7.62 27.07 -7.13
N THR A 166 7.69 27.66 -8.32
CA THR A 166 6.99 28.91 -8.64
C THR A 166 5.69 28.55 -9.35
N ALA A 167 4.56 28.98 -8.81
CA ALA A 167 3.24 28.76 -9.39
C ALA A 167 3.02 29.61 -10.65
N VAL A 168 1.98 29.27 -11.42
CA VAL A 168 1.59 29.98 -12.65
C VAL A 168 1.32 31.46 -12.43
N ASP A 169 0.82 31.82 -11.24
CA ASP A 169 0.55 33.20 -10.82
C ASP A 169 1.78 33.95 -10.30
N GLY A 170 2.96 33.30 -10.27
CA GLY A 170 4.23 33.86 -9.80
C GLY A 170 4.47 33.67 -8.30
N SER A 171 3.55 33.09 -7.55
CA SER A 171 3.74 32.82 -6.12
C SER A 171 4.80 31.73 -5.91
N ALA A 172 5.67 31.94 -4.91
CA ALA A 172 6.65 30.94 -4.50
C ALA A 172 6.01 29.96 -3.49
N ILE A 173 5.98 28.70 -3.84
CA ILE A 173 5.45 27.62 -3.01
C ILE A 173 6.62 26.85 -2.40
N ASP A 174 6.59 26.70 -1.08
CA ASP A 174 7.53 25.88 -0.32
C ASP A 174 6.72 25.11 0.75
N LEU A 175 6.63 23.78 0.60
CA LEU A 175 5.90 22.94 1.52
C LEU A 175 6.45 23.02 2.96
N ALA A 176 7.73 23.35 3.12
CA ALA A 176 8.34 23.58 4.43
C ALA A 176 7.73 24.80 5.15
N GLN A 177 7.27 25.81 4.42
CA GLN A 177 6.59 26.99 4.96
C GLN A 177 5.10 26.73 5.28
N MET A 178 4.57 25.57 4.87
CA MET A 178 3.19 25.16 5.13
C MET A 178 3.07 24.24 6.35
N ARG A 179 4.13 24.13 7.16
CA ARG A 179 4.06 23.35 8.43
C ARG A 179 2.95 23.91 9.32
N GLY A 180 2.25 23.02 10.02
CA GLY A 180 1.05 23.33 10.78
C GLY A 180 -0.25 23.24 9.97
N LYS A 181 -0.16 23.04 8.66
CA LYS A 181 -1.31 22.86 7.76
C LYS A 181 -1.36 21.43 7.21
N VAL A 182 -2.57 20.95 6.94
CA VAL A 182 -2.80 19.77 6.10
C VAL A 182 -2.78 20.22 4.65
N VAL A 183 -2.00 19.56 3.80
CA VAL A 183 -1.84 19.97 2.39
C VAL A 183 -2.25 18.82 1.47
N LEU A 184 -3.14 19.11 0.52
CA LEU A 184 -3.40 18.26 -0.64
C LEU A 184 -2.43 18.63 -1.77
N ILE A 185 -1.62 17.70 -2.23
CA ILE A 185 -0.86 17.80 -3.48
C ILE A 185 -1.68 17.06 -4.53
N ASP A 186 -2.24 17.78 -5.49
CA ASP A 186 -3.14 17.26 -6.52
C ASP A 186 -2.45 17.22 -7.88
N PHE A 187 -2.11 16.03 -8.36
CA PHE A 187 -1.54 15.79 -9.68
C PHE A 187 -2.70 15.51 -10.66
N TRP A 188 -2.88 16.42 -11.60
CA TRP A 188 -4.06 16.43 -12.46
C TRP A 188 -3.79 17.05 -13.84
N ALA A 189 -4.81 17.07 -14.72
CA ALA A 189 -4.80 17.82 -15.97
C ALA A 189 -6.23 18.11 -16.47
N THR A 190 -6.39 19.13 -17.29
CA THR A 190 -7.68 19.52 -17.88
C THR A 190 -8.23 18.48 -18.86
N PHE A 191 -7.38 17.68 -19.50
CA PHE A 191 -7.78 16.59 -20.39
C PHE A 191 -8.11 15.29 -19.65
N CYS A 192 -7.83 15.20 -18.35
CA CYS A 192 -8.09 14.04 -17.53
C CYS A 192 -9.54 14.08 -17.02
N ILE A 193 -10.45 13.37 -17.67
CA ILE A 193 -11.88 13.34 -17.30
C ILE A 193 -12.10 12.97 -15.84
N PRO A 194 -11.50 11.88 -15.28
CA PRO A 194 -11.67 11.56 -13.87
C PRO A 194 -11.08 12.62 -12.93
N CYS A 195 -10.02 13.34 -13.33
CA CYS A 195 -9.50 14.46 -12.55
C CYS A 195 -10.51 15.61 -12.48
N CYS A 196 -11.09 15.97 -13.63
CA CYS A 196 -12.12 17.03 -13.71
C CYS A 196 -13.35 16.69 -12.87
N ALA A 197 -13.71 15.41 -12.73
CA ALA A 197 -14.81 14.97 -11.88
C ALA A 197 -14.53 15.17 -10.37
N GLU A 198 -13.26 15.17 -9.96
CA GLU A 198 -12.87 15.41 -8.55
C GLU A 198 -12.82 16.91 -8.20
N VAL A 199 -12.67 17.81 -9.17
CA VAL A 199 -12.54 19.26 -8.91
C VAL A 199 -13.63 19.82 -8.01
N PRO A 200 -14.94 19.51 -8.19
CA PRO A 200 -15.97 19.98 -7.28
C PRO A 200 -15.78 19.52 -5.84
N HIS A 201 -15.28 18.30 -5.63
CA HIS A 201 -15.02 17.74 -4.29
C HIS A 201 -13.83 18.47 -3.63
N VAL A 202 -12.77 18.76 -4.39
CA VAL A 202 -11.61 19.52 -3.90
C VAL A 202 -12.00 20.95 -3.56
N VAL A 203 -12.78 21.61 -4.42
CA VAL A 203 -13.31 22.99 -4.17
C VAL A 203 -14.15 23.01 -2.90
N ALA A 204 -15.06 22.05 -2.72
CA ALA A 204 -15.89 21.97 -1.52
C ALA A 204 -15.06 21.73 -0.26
N ALA A 205 -14.07 20.83 -0.31
CA ALA A 205 -13.15 20.58 0.80
C ALA A 205 -12.33 21.83 1.13
N TYR A 206 -11.80 22.52 0.12
CA TYR A 206 -11.05 23.76 0.31
C TYR A 206 -11.91 24.82 0.98
N GLN A 207 -13.12 25.09 0.47
CA GLN A 207 -14.03 26.07 1.05
C GLN A 207 -14.38 25.76 2.52
N LYS A 208 -14.56 24.47 2.85
CA LYS A 208 -14.93 24.04 4.20
C LYS A 208 -13.77 24.13 5.19
N TYR A 209 -12.55 23.77 4.77
CA TYR A 209 -11.45 23.48 5.68
C TYR A 209 -10.27 24.47 5.57
N HIS A 210 -10.20 25.33 4.56
CA HIS A 210 -9.09 26.26 4.37
C HIS A 210 -8.85 27.15 5.61
N SER A 211 -9.90 27.75 6.17
CA SER A 211 -9.80 28.56 7.39
C SER A 211 -9.39 27.77 8.63
N GLN A 212 -9.44 26.44 8.57
CA GLN A 212 -9.02 25.53 9.63
C GLN A 212 -7.60 24.99 9.46
N GLY A 213 -6.90 25.43 8.42
CA GLY A 213 -5.53 25.02 8.13
C GLY A 213 -5.39 23.93 7.05
N PHE A 214 -6.35 23.82 6.13
CA PHE A 214 -6.21 22.99 4.94
C PHE A 214 -5.75 23.82 3.74
N GLU A 215 -4.77 23.35 3.01
CA GLU A 215 -4.27 23.94 1.78
C GLU A 215 -4.30 22.96 0.63
N VAL A 216 -4.30 23.47 -0.60
CA VAL A 216 -4.16 22.67 -1.82
C VAL A 216 -3.05 23.27 -2.67
N VAL A 217 -2.25 22.42 -3.30
CA VAL A 217 -1.32 22.79 -4.36
C VAL A 217 -1.57 21.87 -5.55
N GLY A 218 -1.82 22.45 -6.72
CA GLY A 218 -2.04 21.69 -7.95
C GLY A 218 -0.74 21.52 -8.73
N ILE A 219 -0.49 20.32 -9.20
CA ILE A 219 0.62 19.99 -10.12
C ILE A 219 -0.03 19.59 -11.44
N SER A 220 -0.09 20.53 -12.37
CA SER A 220 -0.71 20.31 -13.67
C SER A 220 0.22 19.57 -14.63
N LEU A 221 -0.32 18.54 -15.27
CA LEU A 221 0.32 17.84 -16.38
C LEU A 221 -0.23 18.31 -17.74
N ASP A 222 -0.82 19.50 -17.80
CA ASP A 222 -1.32 20.07 -19.05
C ASP A 222 -0.21 20.43 -20.02
N LYS A 223 -0.54 20.49 -21.30
CA LYS A 223 0.34 20.99 -22.36
C LYS A 223 0.18 22.48 -22.62
N ASP A 224 -0.95 23.05 -22.23
CA ASP A 224 -1.34 24.42 -22.57
C ASP A 224 -1.64 25.20 -21.29
N LYS A 225 -0.74 26.16 -20.99
CA LYS A 225 -0.87 27.05 -19.83
C LYS A 225 -2.17 27.89 -19.87
N LYS A 226 -2.64 28.24 -21.06
CA LYS A 226 -3.87 29.02 -21.21
C LYS A 226 -5.08 28.15 -20.89
N ALA A 227 -5.12 26.92 -21.39
CA ALA A 227 -6.19 25.97 -21.07
C ALA A 227 -6.27 25.72 -19.55
N LEU A 228 -5.13 25.53 -18.89
CA LEU A 228 -5.04 25.41 -17.43
C LEU A 228 -5.64 26.63 -16.72
N ALA A 229 -5.18 27.84 -17.10
CA ALA A 229 -5.63 29.08 -16.48
C ALA A 229 -7.14 29.34 -16.68
N ASP A 230 -7.66 29.06 -17.87
CA ASP A 230 -9.09 29.19 -18.18
C ASP A 230 -9.94 28.19 -17.40
N PHE A 231 -9.47 26.94 -17.28
CA PHE A 231 -10.16 25.88 -16.55
C PHE A 231 -10.19 26.17 -15.04
N THR A 232 -9.05 26.51 -14.43
CA THR A 232 -8.97 26.79 -12.98
C THR A 232 -9.84 27.97 -12.59
N ARG A 233 -9.80 29.05 -13.37
CA ARG A 233 -10.68 30.24 -13.17
C ARG A 233 -12.16 29.87 -13.27
N LYS A 234 -12.54 29.10 -14.30
CA LYS A 234 -13.94 28.70 -14.53
C LYS A 234 -14.50 27.85 -13.42
N ASN A 235 -13.66 26.99 -12.83
CA ASN A 235 -14.08 26.00 -11.83
C ASN A 235 -13.78 26.42 -10.39
N GLY A 236 -13.33 27.66 -10.14
CA GLY A 236 -13.10 28.18 -8.80
C GLY A 236 -11.92 27.55 -8.07
N MET A 237 -10.92 27.07 -8.81
CA MET A 237 -9.69 26.53 -8.25
C MET A 237 -8.74 27.69 -7.91
N VAL A 238 -8.84 28.19 -6.67
CA VAL A 238 -8.15 29.42 -6.22
C VAL A 238 -6.73 29.15 -5.67
N TRP A 239 -6.34 27.90 -5.56
CA TRP A 239 -5.03 27.50 -5.04
C TRP A 239 -3.94 27.52 -6.12
N PRO A 240 -2.66 27.63 -5.74
CA PRO A 240 -1.55 27.72 -6.68
C PRO A 240 -1.41 26.47 -7.54
N GLN A 241 -1.04 26.67 -8.79
CA GLN A 241 -0.84 25.63 -9.79
C GLN A 241 0.61 25.65 -10.27
N TYR A 242 1.26 24.48 -10.26
CA TYR A 242 2.51 24.27 -11.00
C TYR A 242 2.20 23.89 -12.45
N PHE A 243 2.99 24.40 -13.36
CA PHE A 243 2.95 24.05 -14.78
C PHE A 243 4.37 24.03 -15.35
N ASP A 244 4.71 23.00 -16.10
CA ASP A 244 6.06 22.75 -16.64
C ASP A 244 6.01 22.68 -18.17
N ASP A 245 5.91 23.84 -18.83
CA ASP A 245 5.98 24.10 -20.28
C ASP A 245 5.56 22.92 -21.20
N GLY A 246 4.47 22.23 -20.88
CA GLY A 246 3.86 21.18 -21.70
C GLY A 246 4.57 19.84 -21.65
N LEU A 247 5.43 19.59 -20.68
CA LEU A 247 6.18 18.34 -20.57
C LEU A 247 5.34 17.11 -20.17
N LEU A 248 4.03 17.25 -19.87
CA LEU A 248 3.17 16.12 -19.49
C LEU A 248 3.82 15.24 -18.42
N TRP A 249 4.02 13.97 -18.76
CA TRP A 249 4.69 12.99 -17.92
C TRP A 249 6.18 13.25 -17.67
N GLY A 250 6.80 14.17 -18.43
CA GLY A 250 8.14 14.68 -18.20
C GLY A 250 8.22 15.85 -17.21
N ASN A 251 7.06 16.33 -16.71
CA ASN A 251 6.97 17.32 -15.66
C ASN A 251 7.88 16.94 -14.48
N LYS A 252 8.76 17.87 -14.09
CA LYS A 252 9.81 17.59 -13.11
C LYS A 252 9.24 17.08 -11.79
N ILE A 253 8.23 17.75 -11.24
CA ILE A 253 7.64 17.36 -9.94
C ILE A 253 6.98 15.98 -10.05
N SER A 254 6.21 15.72 -11.10
CA SER A 254 5.57 14.41 -11.27
C SER A 254 6.61 13.29 -11.42
N THR A 255 7.75 13.57 -12.05
CA THR A 255 8.85 12.61 -12.19
C THR A 255 9.55 12.37 -10.84
N ASP A 256 9.89 13.43 -10.10
CA ASP A 256 10.54 13.34 -8.80
C ASP A 256 9.70 12.60 -7.76
N PHE A 257 8.37 12.71 -7.86
CA PHE A 257 7.42 12.02 -6.99
C PHE A 257 6.96 10.66 -7.54
N GLY A 258 7.48 10.23 -8.69
CA GLY A 258 7.17 8.92 -9.28
C GLY A 258 5.72 8.78 -9.76
N ILE A 259 5.07 9.89 -10.16
CA ILE A 259 3.69 9.88 -10.66
C ILE A 259 3.64 9.26 -12.06
N LYS A 260 2.83 8.23 -12.23
CA LYS A 260 2.65 7.49 -13.50
C LYS A 260 1.22 7.53 -14.01
N GLU A 261 0.28 7.97 -13.19
CA GLU A 261 -1.15 8.06 -13.49
C GLU A 261 -1.79 9.22 -12.77
N ILE A 262 -2.86 9.77 -13.31
CA ILE A 262 -3.69 10.82 -12.72
C ILE A 262 -5.17 10.43 -12.81
N PRO A 263 -6.01 10.85 -11.83
CA PRO A 263 -5.69 11.73 -10.71
C PRO A 263 -4.83 11.02 -9.65
N ALA A 264 -3.83 11.74 -9.10
CA ALA A 264 -3.09 11.30 -7.93
C ALA A 264 -3.18 12.40 -6.87
N MET A 265 -3.86 12.09 -5.78
CA MET A 265 -4.20 13.04 -4.72
C MET A 265 -3.49 12.63 -3.43
N TRP A 266 -2.43 13.35 -3.09
CA TRP A 266 -1.56 13.05 -1.95
C TRP A 266 -1.83 13.96 -0.77
N LEU A 267 -2.13 13.40 0.40
CA LEU A 267 -2.32 14.18 1.62
C LEU A 267 -1.08 14.18 2.49
N VAL A 268 -0.72 15.37 2.92
CA VAL A 268 0.43 15.68 3.77
C VAL A 268 -0.10 16.26 5.10
N ASP A 269 0.43 15.77 6.21
CA ASP A 269 0.02 16.24 7.55
C ASP A 269 0.70 17.57 7.94
N GLN A 270 0.36 18.08 9.13
CA GLN A 270 0.91 19.31 9.68
C GLN A 270 2.44 19.26 9.91
N LYS A 271 3.03 18.07 10.01
CA LYS A 271 4.47 17.87 10.12
C LYS A 271 5.15 17.84 8.75
N GLY A 272 4.35 17.82 7.67
CA GLY A 272 4.81 17.68 6.30
C GLY A 272 5.09 16.25 5.86
N MET A 273 4.59 15.28 6.61
CA MET A 273 4.72 13.86 6.29
C MET A 273 3.64 13.44 5.31
N LEU A 274 4.01 12.68 4.29
CA LEU A 274 3.06 12.06 3.38
C LEU A 274 2.27 10.99 4.13
N VAL A 275 0.96 11.21 4.27
CA VAL A 275 0.07 10.28 5.00
C VAL A 275 -0.55 9.26 4.05
N THR A 276 -1.02 9.71 2.90
CA THR A 276 -1.63 8.83 1.89
C THR A 276 -1.41 9.36 0.49
N THR A 277 -1.31 8.44 -0.46
CA THR A 277 -1.30 8.72 -1.90
C THR A 277 -2.68 8.56 -2.53
N ASN A 278 -3.68 8.19 -1.73
CA ASN A 278 -5.06 8.01 -2.14
C ASN A 278 -6.01 8.95 -1.38
N GLY A 279 -5.78 10.26 -1.51
CA GLY A 279 -6.65 11.30 -0.93
C GLY A 279 -8.02 11.40 -1.60
N ARG A 280 -8.23 10.70 -2.73
CA ARG A 280 -9.49 10.69 -3.46
C ARG A 280 -10.61 9.98 -2.70
N ASP A 281 -10.29 8.89 -2.00
CA ASP A 281 -11.27 8.15 -1.24
C ASP A 281 -11.63 8.93 0.02
N ASP A 282 -12.83 9.53 0.04
CA ASP A 282 -13.34 10.36 1.16
C ASP A 282 -12.38 11.52 1.54
N LEU A 283 -12.04 12.38 0.58
CA LEU A 283 -11.14 13.53 0.80
C LEU A 283 -11.55 14.35 2.04
N ALA A 284 -12.83 14.66 2.18
CA ALA A 284 -13.34 15.49 3.27
C ALA A 284 -13.10 14.84 4.65
N GLY A 285 -13.41 13.55 4.78
CA GLY A 285 -13.20 12.82 6.04
C GLY A 285 -11.72 12.64 6.39
N GLN A 286 -10.87 12.39 5.39
CA GLN A 286 -9.42 12.29 5.60
C GLN A 286 -8.82 13.64 6.05
N VAL A 287 -9.20 14.75 5.41
CA VAL A 287 -8.77 16.11 5.80
C VAL A 287 -9.23 16.45 7.22
N GLU A 288 -10.50 16.19 7.55
CA GLU A 288 -11.03 16.43 8.89
C GLU A 288 -10.28 15.66 9.96
N LYS A 289 -10.02 14.37 9.73
CA LYS A 289 -9.25 13.53 10.65
C LYS A 289 -7.85 14.07 10.89
N LEU A 290 -7.15 14.51 9.84
CA LEU A 290 -5.80 15.07 9.96
C LEU A 290 -5.80 16.40 10.72
N LEU A 291 -6.77 17.30 10.44
CA LEU A 291 -6.90 18.54 11.16
C LEU A 291 -7.17 18.35 12.67
N GLN A 292 -7.96 17.35 13.04
CA GLN A 292 -8.25 17.01 14.43
C GLN A 292 -7.01 16.42 15.12
N ALA A 293 -6.25 15.54 14.47
CA ALA A 293 -5.03 14.96 15.01
C ALA A 293 -3.98 16.03 15.37
N GLY A 294 -3.86 17.07 14.55
CA GLY A 294 -2.96 18.21 14.83
C GLY A 294 -3.37 19.02 16.06
N LYS A 295 -4.66 19.17 16.32
CA LYS A 295 -5.17 19.89 17.51
C LYS A 295 -4.85 19.13 18.80
N THR A 296 -4.97 17.80 18.77
CA THR A 296 -4.72 16.96 19.97
C THR A 296 -3.23 16.94 20.35
N SER A 297 -2.32 17.03 19.39
CA SER A 297 -0.88 17.06 19.64
C SER A 297 -0.38 18.42 20.14
N ALA A 298 -1.16 19.48 20.06
CA ALA A 298 -0.80 20.84 20.45
C ALA A 298 -1.19 21.20 21.90
N ILE A 299 -1.86 20.31 22.65
CA ILE A 299 -2.21 20.55 24.05
C ILE A 299 -0.97 20.19 24.91
N PRO A 300 -0.25 21.19 25.51
CA PRO A 300 0.82 20.88 26.44
C PRO A 300 0.21 20.18 27.65
N SER A 301 0.82 19.08 28.09
CA SER A 301 0.52 18.46 29.38
C SER A 301 0.76 19.51 30.47
N THR A 302 -0.32 20.11 30.96
CA THR A 302 -0.26 20.92 32.17
C THR A 302 0.12 19.99 33.33
N ASN A 303 1.40 19.97 33.68
CA ASN A 303 1.86 19.42 34.95
C ASN A 303 1.17 20.19 36.07
N THR A 304 0.13 19.60 36.61
CA THR A 304 -0.40 20.01 37.92
C THR A 304 0.63 19.60 38.96
N THR A 305 1.58 20.48 39.26
CA THR A 305 2.32 20.41 40.51
C THR A 305 1.33 20.76 41.59
N ALA A 306 0.78 19.73 42.23
CA ALA A 306 0.17 19.86 43.54
C ALA A 306 1.32 20.27 44.52
N GLY A 307 1.36 21.56 44.82
CA GLY A 307 2.13 22.07 45.95
C GLY A 307 1.40 21.77 47.23
N ASN A 308 2.13 21.17 48.13
CA ASN A 308 1.77 21.05 49.51
C ASN A 308 2.34 22.25 50.26
#